data_176a0cb53c851970ba228587835d318e
#
_entry.id   176a0cb53c851970ba228587835d318e
#
_cell.length_a   1.000
_cell.length_b   1.000
_cell.length_c   1.000
_cell.angle_alpha   90.00
_cell.angle_beta   90.00
_cell.angle_gamma   90.00
#
_symmetry.space_group_name_H-M   'P 1'
#
loop_
_entity.id
_entity.type
_entity.pdbx_description
1 polymer ?
#
loop_
_entity_poly.entity_id
_entity_poly.type
_entity_poly.pdbx_seq_one_letter_code
_entity_poly.pdbx_strand_id
1 'polypeptide(L)'
;MRVLLLGMGSRGDVQPFVALGQRLATLGYDVGVAAAQDLGGLVTVHGLRHEPFSFGLEEGVRSEVGREWLGGSSTNQVREARLMRTVVAHVAPALADDLQRMVGRADAVVSSALSVDAASSLTAAAGITHAHVMLQPTWPSRHGPSSTFALRPQADSLLNLGWSALAGRAAFDIVRSTGDLLRARLGLRRRSLPGFVAALRATPTVLAASPLVVPRAPDWPVSLRQTGFWFRDTEGADPTETDAGLATFLDDGPPPVYLGLGSMPTGRPDDVVDVFIRVLARLGRRGVVSAGVAALGSGVTDRDLAHGGDGRVHVVAGPVAHEWLHPRCAAVVHHGGAGTTAASVRAGVPQVTVPHIADQPYWGRRVHELGVGAAPLPRKRFGPEALEAALEVALSPEVGRAASALGRRVRSEDGAGDAAAVLDALFRGRGRTA
;
A
#
# COMPACT_ATOMS: atom_id res chain seq x y z
N MET A 1 -2.38 -26.26 10.92
CA MET A 1 -3.32 -25.62 10.00
C MET A 1 -2.55 -24.72 9.06
N ARG A 2 -2.71 -24.92 7.75
CA ARG A 2 -2.04 -24.11 6.71
C ARG A 2 -2.88 -22.90 6.35
N VAL A 3 -2.32 -21.73 6.52
CA VAL A 3 -2.96 -20.45 6.17
C VAL A 3 -2.28 -19.87 4.94
N LEU A 4 -3.04 -19.59 3.90
CA LEU A 4 -2.56 -18.94 2.68
C LEU A 4 -2.97 -17.47 2.69
N LEU A 5 -1.99 -16.58 2.64
CA LEU A 5 -2.17 -15.13 2.55
C LEU A 5 -1.92 -14.69 1.10
N LEU A 6 -2.91 -14.07 0.45
CA LEU A 6 -2.83 -13.67 -0.96
C LEU A 6 -2.45 -12.18 -1.06
N GLY A 7 -1.16 -11.87 -0.98
CA GLY A 7 -0.57 -10.54 -1.13
C GLY A 7 -0.36 -10.20 -2.61
N MET A 8 -1.38 -9.68 -3.27
CA MET A 8 -1.36 -9.40 -4.70
C MET A 8 -1.13 -7.92 -4.98
N GLY A 9 -0.06 -7.59 -5.71
CA GLY A 9 0.30 -6.22 -6.06
C GLY A 9 1.77 -5.91 -5.82
N SER A 10 2.06 -4.64 -5.51
CA SER A 10 3.40 -4.13 -5.25
C SER A 10 3.92 -4.55 -3.86
N ARG A 11 5.16 -4.16 -3.55
CA ARG A 11 5.74 -4.33 -2.20
C ARG A 11 4.81 -3.78 -1.10
N GLY A 12 4.15 -2.64 -1.35
CA GLY A 12 3.21 -2.04 -0.39
C GLY A 12 1.97 -2.88 -0.12
N ASP A 13 1.58 -3.74 -1.07
CA ASP A 13 0.45 -4.65 -0.93
C ASP A 13 0.86 -5.96 -0.24
N VAL A 14 2.10 -6.41 -0.40
CA VAL A 14 2.62 -7.68 0.18
C VAL A 14 3.13 -7.49 1.61
N GLN A 15 3.78 -6.38 1.90
CA GLN A 15 4.40 -6.10 3.19
C GLN A 15 3.45 -6.22 4.39
N PRO A 16 2.18 -5.73 4.33
CA PRO A 16 1.21 -5.95 5.42
C PRO A 16 0.86 -7.44 5.62
N PHE A 17 0.82 -8.23 4.55
CA PHE A 17 0.58 -9.68 4.66
C PHE A 17 1.77 -10.42 5.28
N VAL A 18 3.00 -9.94 5.08
CA VAL A 18 4.18 -10.44 5.79
C VAL A 18 4.05 -10.15 7.29
N ALA A 19 3.67 -8.92 7.67
CA ALA A 19 3.43 -8.55 9.06
C ALA A 19 2.36 -9.43 9.74
N LEU A 20 1.23 -9.62 9.06
CA LEU A 20 0.18 -10.53 9.52
C LEU A 20 0.68 -11.97 9.62
N GLY A 21 1.45 -12.42 8.63
CA GLY A 21 2.02 -13.78 8.59
C GLY A 21 2.95 -14.05 9.75
N GLN A 22 3.79 -13.11 10.14
CA GLN A 22 4.65 -13.21 11.33
C GLN A 22 3.79 -13.45 12.59
N ARG A 23 2.72 -12.66 12.79
CA ARG A 23 1.83 -12.81 13.93
C ARG A 23 1.06 -14.14 13.93
N LEU A 24 0.58 -14.59 12.78
CA LEU A 24 -0.08 -15.90 12.67
C LEU A 24 0.91 -17.06 12.93
N ALA A 25 2.15 -16.95 12.48
CA ALA A 25 3.18 -17.95 12.73
C ALA A 25 3.48 -18.08 14.23
N THR A 26 3.50 -16.97 15.01
CA THR A 26 3.65 -17.04 16.47
C THR A 26 2.48 -17.73 17.17
N LEU A 27 1.30 -17.77 16.54
CA LEU A 27 0.13 -18.53 17.01
C LEU A 27 0.15 -20.02 16.59
N GLY A 28 1.22 -20.48 15.92
CA GLY A 28 1.42 -21.87 15.52
C GLY A 28 0.82 -22.26 14.18
N TYR A 29 0.45 -21.29 13.33
CA TYR A 29 -0.01 -21.56 11.97
C TYR A 29 1.16 -21.78 11.00
N ASP A 30 1.01 -22.71 10.05
CA ASP A 30 1.90 -22.86 8.89
C ASP A 30 1.48 -21.83 7.83
N VAL A 31 2.22 -20.72 7.71
CA VAL A 31 1.83 -19.59 6.89
C VAL A 31 2.59 -19.56 5.57
N GLY A 32 1.84 -19.55 4.47
CA GLY A 32 2.32 -19.25 3.13
C GLY A 32 1.84 -17.87 2.68
N VAL A 33 2.74 -17.07 2.10
CA VAL A 33 2.41 -15.78 1.49
C VAL A 33 2.57 -15.88 0.00
N ALA A 34 1.46 -15.77 -0.74
CA ALA A 34 1.46 -15.72 -2.18
C ALA A 34 1.80 -14.30 -2.64
N ALA A 35 2.85 -14.17 -3.43
CA ALA A 35 3.35 -12.91 -3.97
C ALA A 35 4.07 -13.13 -5.30
N ALA A 36 4.31 -12.04 -6.05
CA ALA A 36 5.11 -12.08 -7.27
C ALA A 36 6.51 -12.66 -7.01
N GLN A 37 7.13 -13.29 -8.01
CA GLN A 37 8.41 -14.00 -7.86
C GLN A 37 9.53 -13.09 -7.32
N ASP A 38 9.60 -11.87 -7.82
CA ASP A 38 10.58 -10.84 -7.46
C ASP A 38 10.38 -10.28 -6.03
N LEU A 39 9.27 -10.60 -5.37
CA LEU A 39 9.01 -10.26 -3.96
C LEU A 39 9.30 -11.42 -2.99
N GLY A 40 9.84 -12.54 -3.47
CA GLY A 40 10.13 -13.72 -2.64
C GLY A 40 11.09 -13.43 -1.48
N GLY A 41 12.13 -12.62 -1.70
CA GLY A 41 13.06 -12.20 -0.67
C GLY A 41 12.38 -11.46 0.49
N LEU A 42 11.37 -10.62 0.18
CA LEU A 42 10.58 -9.92 1.20
C LEU A 42 9.81 -10.87 2.13
N VAL A 43 9.41 -12.04 1.62
CA VAL A 43 8.67 -13.04 2.39
C VAL A 43 9.62 -13.93 3.20
N THR A 44 10.65 -14.48 2.53
CA THR A 44 11.52 -15.51 3.11
C THR A 44 12.46 -15.00 4.19
N VAL A 45 12.94 -13.77 4.09
CA VAL A 45 13.78 -13.13 5.13
C VAL A 45 13.06 -13.02 6.48
N HIS A 46 11.74 -13.06 6.48
CA HIS A 46 10.90 -13.04 7.68
C HIS A 46 10.44 -14.44 8.15
N GLY A 47 11.09 -15.51 7.67
CA GLY A 47 10.80 -16.88 8.07
C GLY A 47 9.48 -17.45 7.56
N LEU A 48 8.84 -16.80 6.58
CA LEU A 48 7.58 -17.25 6.01
C LEU A 48 7.81 -18.02 4.69
N ARG A 49 6.89 -18.93 4.37
CA ARG A 49 6.94 -19.66 3.11
C ARG A 49 6.43 -18.78 1.97
N HIS A 50 7.27 -18.56 0.97
CA HIS A 50 6.86 -17.89 -0.27
C HIS A 50 6.13 -18.86 -1.19
N GLU A 51 4.93 -18.48 -1.63
CA GLU A 51 4.14 -19.16 -2.65
C GLU A 51 4.14 -18.28 -3.91
N PRO A 52 5.07 -18.51 -4.86
CA PRO A 52 5.25 -17.61 -5.99
C PRO A 52 4.07 -17.68 -6.98
N PHE A 53 3.60 -16.52 -7.41
CA PHE A 53 2.83 -16.44 -8.66
C PHE A 53 3.76 -16.75 -9.84
N SER A 54 3.21 -17.27 -10.93
CA SER A 54 3.95 -17.61 -12.14
C SER A 54 4.41 -16.40 -12.96
N PHE A 55 4.16 -15.17 -12.48
CA PHE A 55 4.55 -13.91 -13.10
C PHE A 55 5.27 -13.01 -12.09
N GLY A 56 6.16 -12.15 -12.62
CA GLY A 56 6.88 -11.14 -11.85
C GLY A 56 6.21 -9.77 -11.90
N LEU A 57 6.40 -8.96 -10.86
CA LEU A 57 5.92 -7.58 -10.84
C LEU A 57 6.69 -6.70 -11.84
N GLU A 58 8.02 -6.88 -11.92
CA GLU A 58 8.88 -6.09 -12.82
C GLU A 58 8.51 -6.29 -14.28
N GLU A 59 8.19 -7.51 -14.69
CA GLU A 59 7.76 -7.81 -16.05
C GLU A 59 6.45 -7.08 -16.38
N GLY A 60 5.48 -7.10 -15.44
CA GLY A 60 4.22 -6.35 -15.57
C GLY A 60 4.43 -4.85 -15.70
N VAL A 61 5.31 -4.28 -14.88
CA VAL A 61 5.66 -2.83 -14.90
C VAL A 61 6.38 -2.44 -16.18
N ARG A 62 7.28 -3.28 -16.70
CA ARG A 62 8.04 -3.05 -17.94
C ARG A 62 7.22 -3.28 -19.20
N SER A 63 6.07 -3.92 -19.13
CA SER A 63 5.17 -4.10 -20.26
C SER A 63 4.68 -2.74 -20.80
N GLU A 64 4.26 -2.69 -22.06
CA GLU A 64 3.71 -1.47 -22.66
C GLU A 64 2.51 -0.94 -21.87
N VAL A 65 1.58 -1.82 -21.51
CA VAL A 65 0.39 -1.52 -20.71
C VAL A 65 0.76 -1.07 -19.28
N GLY A 66 1.76 -1.70 -18.67
CA GLY A 66 2.27 -1.32 -17.35
C GLY A 66 2.89 0.07 -17.37
N ARG A 67 3.71 0.37 -18.36
CA ARG A 67 4.30 1.70 -18.56
C ARG A 67 3.25 2.77 -18.82
N GLU A 68 2.23 2.47 -19.66
CA GLU A 68 1.12 3.36 -19.89
C GLU A 68 0.30 3.64 -18.63
N TRP A 69 0.04 2.59 -17.82
CA TRP A 69 -0.68 2.72 -16.56
C TRP A 69 0.08 3.57 -15.54
N LEU A 70 1.34 3.27 -15.30
CA LEU A 70 2.17 3.98 -14.33
C LEU A 70 2.57 5.39 -14.81
N GLY A 71 2.81 5.58 -16.11
CA GLY A 71 3.14 6.87 -16.73
C GLY A 71 1.93 7.77 -16.94
N GLY A 72 0.71 7.25 -16.78
CA GLY A 72 -0.54 7.97 -16.95
C GLY A 72 -0.71 9.11 -15.94
N SER A 73 -1.49 10.14 -16.32
CA SER A 73 -1.84 11.20 -15.40
C SER A 73 -3.04 10.77 -14.56
N SER A 74 -2.94 10.90 -13.25
CA SER A 74 -3.97 10.65 -12.24
C SER A 74 -5.30 11.40 -12.40
N THR A 75 -5.44 12.19 -13.47
CA THR A 75 -6.62 13.01 -13.71
C THR A 75 -7.77 12.27 -14.40
N ASN A 76 -7.54 11.04 -14.87
CA ASN A 76 -8.58 10.25 -15.56
C ASN A 76 -8.71 8.85 -14.91
N GLN A 77 -9.44 8.78 -13.81
CA GLN A 77 -9.69 7.55 -13.07
C GLN A 77 -10.39 6.45 -13.90
N VAL A 78 -11.18 6.84 -14.92
CA VAL A 78 -11.81 5.88 -15.82
C VAL A 78 -10.76 5.20 -16.70
N ARG A 79 -9.78 5.96 -17.20
CA ARG A 79 -8.65 5.41 -17.96
C ARG A 79 -7.81 4.47 -17.09
N GLU A 80 -7.49 4.86 -15.86
CA GLU A 80 -6.77 4.03 -14.90
C GLU A 80 -7.48 2.70 -14.64
N ALA A 81 -8.79 2.74 -14.36
CA ALA A 81 -9.59 1.53 -14.15
C ALA A 81 -9.61 0.62 -15.38
N ARG A 82 -9.65 1.18 -16.59
CA ARG A 82 -9.58 0.41 -17.84
C ARG A 82 -8.22 -0.26 -18.03
N LEU A 83 -7.13 0.48 -17.83
CA LEU A 83 -5.77 -0.06 -17.93
C LEU A 83 -5.54 -1.17 -16.88
N MET A 84 -5.92 -0.94 -15.63
CA MET A 84 -5.83 -1.95 -14.58
C MET A 84 -6.63 -3.20 -14.91
N ARG A 85 -7.86 -3.05 -15.46
CA ARG A 85 -8.65 -4.17 -15.93
C ARG A 85 -7.93 -4.96 -17.03
N THR A 86 -7.27 -4.28 -17.97
CA THR A 86 -6.52 -4.92 -19.05
C THR A 86 -5.32 -5.70 -18.50
N VAL A 87 -4.56 -5.12 -17.55
CA VAL A 87 -3.44 -5.81 -16.88
C VAL A 87 -3.93 -7.06 -16.15
N VAL A 88 -4.97 -6.94 -15.33
CA VAL A 88 -5.51 -8.08 -14.57
C VAL A 88 -6.08 -9.16 -15.50
N ALA A 89 -6.76 -8.77 -16.58
CA ALA A 89 -7.27 -9.71 -17.56
C ALA A 89 -6.15 -10.47 -18.32
N HIS A 90 -5.02 -9.82 -18.55
CA HIS A 90 -3.86 -10.44 -19.21
C HIS A 90 -3.26 -11.55 -18.34
N VAL A 91 -3.09 -11.32 -17.04
CA VAL A 91 -2.54 -12.32 -16.11
C VAL A 91 -3.59 -13.31 -15.58
N ALA A 92 -4.88 -13.11 -15.87
CA ALA A 92 -5.97 -13.89 -15.30
C ALA A 92 -5.85 -15.42 -15.51
N PRO A 93 -5.41 -15.95 -16.68
CA PRO A 93 -5.24 -17.40 -16.85
C PRO A 93 -4.18 -17.97 -15.91
N ALA A 94 -2.98 -17.37 -15.89
CA ALA A 94 -1.88 -17.80 -15.03
C ALA A 94 -2.25 -17.66 -13.54
N LEU A 95 -2.89 -16.55 -13.17
CA LEU A 95 -3.37 -16.32 -11.81
C LEU A 95 -4.42 -17.35 -11.39
N ALA A 96 -5.32 -17.75 -12.30
CA ALA A 96 -6.32 -18.78 -12.01
C ALA A 96 -5.68 -20.15 -11.73
N ASP A 97 -4.66 -20.53 -12.50
CA ASP A 97 -3.91 -21.78 -12.31
C ASP A 97 -3.17 -21.76 -10.96
N ASP A 98 -2.48 -20.66 -10.65
CA ASP A 98 -1.76 -20.49 -9.40
C ASP A 98 -2.70 -20.55 -8.20
N LEU A 99 -3.79 -19.79 -8.21
CA LEU A 99 -4.76 -19.77 -7.12
C LEU A 99 -5.42 -21.12 -6.91
N GLN A 100 -5.78 -21.84 -7.97
CA GLN A 100 -6.38 -23.17 -7.86
C GLN A 100 -5.40 -24.16 -7.21
N ARG A 101 -4.13 -24.12 -7.58
CA ARG A 101 -3.05 -24.94 -7.01
C ARG A 101 -2.78 -24.60 -5.54
N MET A 102 -2.69 -23.32 -5.22
CA MET A 102 -2.34 -22.85 -3.87
C MET A 102 -3.50 -23.05 -2.87
N VAL A 103 -4.73 -22.67 -3.25
CA VAL A 103 -5.93 -22.81 -2.41
C VAL A 103 -6.23 -24.29 -2.12
N GLY A 104 -6.02 -25.18 -3.10
CA GLY A 104 -6.21 -26.61 -2.90
C GLY A 104 -5.29 -27.26 -1.85
N ARG A 105 -4.29 -26.55 -1.36
CA ARG A 105 -3.34 -27.00 -0.32
C ARG A 105 -3.51 -26.27 1.02
N ALA A 106 -4.44 -25.33 1.12
CA ALA A 106 -4.67 -24.50 2.29
C ALA A 106 -5.89 -24.94 3.09
N ASP A 107 -5.84 -24.78 4.40
CA ASP A 107 -6.98 -25.00 5.32
C ASP A 107 -7.75 -23.68 5.53
N ALA A 108 -7.09 -22.54 5.35
CA ALA A 108 -7.71 -21.22 5.36
C ALA A 108 -7.02 -20.27 4.36
N VAL A 109 -7.79 -19.35 3.81
CA VAL A 109 -7.32 -18.35 2.83
C VAL A 109 -7.68 -16.95 3.30
N VAL A 110 -6.70 -16.05 3.23
CA VAL A 110 -6.89 -14.62 3.47
C VAL A 110 -6.58 -13.87 2.18
N SER A 111 -7.58 -13.25 1.58
CA SER A 111 -7.46 -12.59 0.27
C SER A 111 -7.27 -11.09 0.39
N SER A 112 -6.56 -10.50 -0.57
CA SER A 112 -6.54 -9.05 -0.83
C SER A 112 -7.63 -8.63 -1.82
N ALA A 113 -7.77 -7.34 -2.06
CA ALA A 113 -8.79 -6.78 -2.96
C ALA A 113 -8.74 -7.36 -4.39
N LEU A 114 -7.54 -7.60 -4.93
CA LEU A 114 -7.38 -8.13 -6.29
C LEU A 114 -7.67 -9.62 -6.42
N SER A 115 -7.64 -10.38 -5.33
CA SER A 115 -7.86 -11.83 -5.32
C SER A 115 -9.21 -12.24 -4.72
N VAL A 116 -10.00 -11.32 -4.16
CA VAL A 116 -11.17 -11.64 -3.33
C VAL A 116 -12.26 -12.42 -4.08
N ASP A 117 -12.56 -12.07 -5.34
CA ASP A 117 -13.60 -12.76 -6.13
C ASP A 117 -13.21 -14.20 -6.47
N ALA A 118 -11.97 -14.37 -6.89
CA ALA A 118 -11.37 -15.67 -7.21
C ALA A 118 -11.29 -16.56 -5.95
N ALA A 119 -10.71 -16.02 -4.85
CA ALA A 119 -10.56 -16.72 -3.59
C ALA A 119 -11.91 -17.14 -3.02
N SER A 120 -12.92 -16.25 -3.02
CA SER A 120 -14.25 -16.56 -2.50
C SER A 120 -14.95 -17.68 -3.30
N SER A 121 -14.68 -17.79 -4.61
CA SER A 121 -15.23 -18.86 -5.43
C SER A 121 -14.57 -20.21 -5.14
N LEU A 122 -13.24 -20.24 -5.06
CA LEU A 122 -12.47 -21.45 -4.77
C LEU A 122 -12.73 -21.97 -3.35
N THR A 123 -12.69 -21.10 -2.36
CA THR A 123 -12.87 -21.48 -0.96
C THR A 123 -14.29 -21.97 -0.67
N ALA A 124 -15.31 -21.34 -1.29
CA ALA A 124 -16.69 -21.80 -1.19
C ALA A 124 -16.88 -23.19 -1.79
N ALA A 125 -16.27 -23.48 -2.96
CA ALA A 125 -16.34 -24.78 -3.62
C ALA A 125 -15.60 -25.87 -2.83
N ALA A 126 -14.51 -25.51 -2.15
CA ALA A 126 -13.69 -26.44 -1.38
C ALA A 126 -14.09 -26.56 0.11
N GLY A 127 -15.05 -25.77 0.60
CA GLY A 127 -15.42 -25.74 2.02
C GLY A 127 -14.36 -25.11 2.95
N ILE A 128 -13.39 -24.36 2.39
CA ILE A 128 -12.24 -23.76 3.10
C ILE A 128 -12.64 -22.44 3.73
N THR A 129 -12.08 -22.16 4.91
CA THR A 129 -12.32 -20.87 5.59
C THR A 129 -11.70 -19.71 4.80
N HIS A 130 -12.49 -18.65 4.60
CA HIS A 130 -12.07 -17.46 3.86
C HIS A 130 -12.27 -16.19 4.69
N ALA A 131 -11.26 -15.33 4.68
CA ALA A 131 -11.35 -13.96 5.16
C ALA A 131 -10.81 -12.99 4.08
N HIS A 132 -11.27 -11.75 4.14
CA HIS A 132 -10.83 -10.69 3.24
C HIS A 132 -10.07 -9.61 4.00
N VAL A 133 -9.00 -9.09 3.42
CA VAL A 133 -8.21 -7.96 3.95
C VAL A 133 -8.33 -6.76 3.03
N MET A 134 -8.69 -5.64 3.63
CA MET A 134 -8.68 -4.33 3.01
C MET A 134 -7.48 -3.54 3.58
N LEU A 135 -6.56 -3.12 2.72
CA LEU A 135 -5.44 -2.26 3.11
C LEU A 135 -5.82 -0.77 3.14
N GLN A 136 -7.00 -0.47 2.63
CA GLN A 136 -7.52 0.90 2.50
C GLN A 136 -9.05 0.89 2.60
N PRO A 137 -9.69 1.99 3.05
CA PRO A 137 -11.13 2.03 3.28
C PRO A 137 -11.91 2.13 1.96
N THR A 138 -12.23 1.00 1.36
CA THR A 138 -13.04 0.91 0.13
C THR A 138 -14.50 0.55 0.39
N TRP A 139 -14.86 0.20 1.64
CA TRP A 139 -16.24 -0.17 1.97
C TRP A 139 -17.18 1.03 1.83
N PRO A 140 -18.34 0.86 1.17
CA PRO A 140 -19.30 1.93 1.00
C PRO A 140 -19.79 2.50 2.33
N SER A 141 -19.82 3.83 2.42
CA SER A 141 -20.33 4.56 3.58
C SER A 141 -20.84 5.94 3.17
N ARG A 142 -21.79 6.49 3.91
CA ARG A 142 -22.14 7.90 3.82
C ARG A 142 -21.26 8.79 4.71
N HIS A 143 -20.55 8.21 5.69
CA HIS A 143 -19.76 8.89 6.71
C HIS A 143 -18.28 9.10 6.31
N GLY A 144 -17.98 9.07 5.04
CA GLY A 144 -16.66 9.32 4.50
C GLY A 144 -16.51 8.80 3.06
N PRO A 145 -15.57 9.33 2.28
CA PRO A 145 -15.34 8.87 0.93
C PRO A 145 -14.65 7.51 0.92
N SER A 146 -14.99 6.68 -0.08
CA SER A 146 -14.15 5.53 -0.43
C SER A 146 -12.77 6.01 -0.90
N SER A 147 -11.71 5.30 -0.51
CA SER A 147 -10.34 5.61 -0.96
C SER A 147 -10.15 5.48 -2.46
N THR A 148 -10.94 4.66 -3.13
CA THR A 148 -10.82 4.42 -4.57
C THR A 148 -11.16 5.64 -5.43
N PHE A 149 -12.10 6.48 -4.97
CA PHE A 149 -12.49 7.72 -5.66
C PHE A 149 -12.60 8.87 -4.65
N ALA A 150 -11.51 9.16 -3.98
CA ALA A 150 -11.45 10.18 -2.93
C ALA A 150 -11.45 11.61 -3.49
N LEU A 151 -12.52 11.99 -4.16
CA LEU A 151 -12.69 13.34 -4.70
C LEU A 151 -13.22 14.33 -3.65
N ARG A 152 -13.65 13.84 -2.49
CA ARG A 152 -14.30 14.63 -1.45
C ARG A 152 -13.53 14.56 -0.12
N PRO A 153 -13.66 15.58 0.74
CA PRO A 153 -13.11 15.54 2.09
C PRO A 153 -13.83 14.49 2.95
N GLN A 154 -13.24 14.16 4.10
CA GLN A 154 -13.85 13.30 5.13
C GLN A 154 -15.03 14.01 5.74
N ALA A 155 -16.22 13.76 5.20
CA ALA A 155 -17.47 14.38 5.65
C ALA A 155 -18.66 13.48 5.31
N ASP A 156 -19.76 13.64 6.04
CA ASP A 156 -21.00 12.95 5.79
C ASP A 156 -21.67 13.45 4.51
N SER A 157 -22.01 12.52 3.62
CA SER A 157 -22.70 12.84 2.38
C SER A 157 -23.34 11.60 1.75
N LEU A 158 -24.59 11.70 1.30
CA LEU A 158 -25.23 10.64 0.50
C LEU A 158 -24.52 10.41 -0.82
N LEU A 159 -23.82 11.42 -1.35
CA LEU A 159 -23.02 11.26 -2.58
C LEU A 159 -21.85 10.30 -2.38
N ASN A 160 -21.37 10.09 -1.14
CA ASN A 160 -20.35 9.09 -0.85
C ASN A 160 -20.82 7.68 -1.21
N LEU A 161 -22.10 7.35 -0.97
CA LEU A 161 -22.69 6.06 -1.35
C LEU A 161 -22.70 5.87 -2.87
N GLY A 162 -23.11 6.91 -3.61
CA GLY A 162 -23.10 6.87 -5.09
C GLY A 162 -21.69 6.67 -5.66
N TRP A 163 -20.72 7.42 -5.17
CA TRP A 163 -19.31 7.25 -5.56
C TRP A 163 -18.75 5.91 -5.15
N SER A 164 -19.08 5.41 -3.97
CA SER A 164 -18.66 4.08 -3.51
C SER A 164 -19.28 2.96 -4.34
N ALA A 165 -20.53 3.11 -4.79
CA ALA A 165 -21.17 2.14 -5.69
C ALA A 165 -20.46 2.11 -7.06
N LEU A 166 -20.08 3.28 -7.60
CA LEU A 166 -19.30 3.38 -8.83
C LEU A 166 -17.92 2.75 -8.67
N ALA A 167 -17.24 3.03 -7.53
CA ALA A 167 -15.96 2.43 -7.19
C ALA A 167 -16.06 0.90 -7.09
N GLY A 168 -17.08 0.39 -6.41
CA GLY A 168 -17.33 -1.04 -6.27
C GLY A 168 -17.62 -1.72 -7.61
N ARG A 169 -18.32 -1.04 -8.53
CA ARG A 169 -18.52 -1.52 -9.90
C ARG A 169 -17.21 -1.60 -10.66
N ALA A 170 -16.39 -0.57 -10.60
CA ALA A 170 -15.08 -0.56 -11.27
C ALA A 170 -14.16 -1.65 -10.68
N ALA A 171 -14.11 -1.81 -9.36
CA ALA A 171 -13.35 -2.86 -8.70
C ALA A 171 -13.80 -4.26 -9.14
N PHE A 172 -15.11 -4.51 -9.19
CA PHE A 172 -15.64 -5.78 -9.72
C PHE A 172 -15.24 -6.02 -11.17
N ASP A 173 -15.35 -5.03 -12.04
CA ASP A 173 -14.98 -5.16 -13.46
C ASP A 173 -13.46 -5.41 -13.65
N ILE A 174 -12.61 -4.97 -12.70
CA ILE A 174 -11.18 -5.27 -12.69
C ILE A 174 -10.91 -6.73 -12.32
N VAL A 175 -11.51 -7.23 -11.22
CA VAL A 175 -11.15 -8.54 -10.67
C VAL A 175 -11.92 -9.72 -11.28
N ARG A 176 -13.03 -9.47 -11.95
CA ARG A 176 -13.95 -10.51 -12.44
C ARG A 176 -13.35 -11.49 -13.45
N SER A 177 -12.33 -11.08 -14.21
CA SER A 177 -11.73 -11.93 -15.25
C SER A 177 -11.20 -13.26 -14.67
N THR A 178 -10.44 -13.22 -13.61
CA THR A 178 -9.94 -14.40 -12.91
C THR A 178 -11.07 -15.18 -12.24
N GLY A 179 -12.01 -14.48 -11.60
CA GLY A 179 -13.18 -15.08 -10.98
C GLY A 179 -14.07 -15.81 -11.99
N ASP A 180 -14.35 -15.22 -13.14
CA ASP A 180 -15.14 -15.83 -14.23
C ASP A 180 -14.49 -17.11 -14.79
N LEU A 181 -13.16 -17.12 -14.97
CA LEU A 181 -12.41 -18.30 -15.40
C LEU A 181 -12.51 -19.43 -14.38
N LEU A 182 -12.25 -19.14 -13.12
CA LEU A 182 -12.33 -20.16 -12.05
C LEU A 182 -13.74 -20.69 -11.87
N ARG A 183 -14.75 -19.83 -11.91
CA ARG A 183 -16.15 -20.25 -11.82
C ARG A 183 -16.55 -21.16 -12.98
N ALA A 184 -16.10 -20.87 -14.22
CA ALA A 184 -16.32 -21.73 -15.37
C ALA A 184 -15.69 -23.12 -15.16
N ARG A 185 -14.46 -23.20 -14.64
CA ARG A 185 -13.78 -24.47 -14.31
C ARG A 185 -14.52 -25.27 -13.21
N LEU A 186 -15.16 -24.56 -12.28
CA LEU A 186 -15.96 -25.16 -11.20
C LEU A 186 -17.41 -25.51 -11.63
N GLY A 187 -17.79 -25.29 -12.88
CA GLY A 187 -19.17 -25.49 -13.36
C GLY A 187 -20.17 -24.45 -12.81
N LEU A 188 -19.70 -23.33 -12.29
CA LEU A 188 -20.51 -22.29 -11.69
C LEU A 188 -20.85 -21.17 -12.69
N ARG A 189 -22.04 -20.60 -12.57
CA ARG A 189 -22.44 -19.42 -13.38
C ARG A 189 -21.53 -18.22 -13.06
N ARG A 190 -21.30 -17.36 -14.06
CA ARG A 190 -20.62 -16.08 -13.86
C ARG A 190 -21.27 -15.27 -12.73
N ARG A 191 -20.45 -14.60 -11.92
CA ARG A 191 -20.94 -13.80 -10.81
C ARG A 191 -21.47 -12.46 -11.33
N SER A 192 -22.65 -12.07 -10.88
CA SER A 192 -23.17 -10.72 -11.12
C SER A 192 -22.63 -9.74 -10.07
N LEU A 193 -22.71 -8.43 -10.35
CA LEU A 193 -22.32 -7.41 -9.37
C LEU A 193 -23.08 -7.55 -8.03
N PRO A 194 -24.41 -7.73 -8.00
CA PRO A 194 -25.11 -8.02 -6.73
C PRO A 194 -24.60 -9.27 -6.02
N GLY A 195 -24.29 -10.33 -6.78
CA GLY A 195 -23.71 -11.56 -6.23
C GLY A 195 -22.29 -11.35 -5.67
N PHE A 196 -21.48 -10.50 -6.29
CA PHE A 196 -20.18 -10.10 -5.76
C PHE A 196 -20.29 -9.33 -4.44
N VAL A 197 -21.19 -8.33 -4.40
CA VAL A 197 -21.43 -7.54 -3.18
C VAL A 197 -21.98 -8.42 -2.06
N ALA A 198 -22.88 -9.37 -2.36
CA ALA A 198 -23.40 -10.32 -1.38
C ALA A 198 -22.29 -11.21 -0.82
N ALA A 199 -21.38 -11.72 -1.70
CA ALA A 199 -20.24 -12.52 -1.27
C ALA A 199 -19.28 -11.73 -0.37
N LEU A 200 -18.97 -10.48 -0.72
CA LEU A 200 -18.14 -9.61 0.13
C LEU A 200 -18.77 -9.36 1.51
N ARG A 201 -20.09 -9.11 1.56
CA ARG A 201 -20.80 -8.89 2.83
C ARG A 201 -20.82 -10.13 3.72
N ALA A 202 -20.85 -11.32 3.12
CA ALA A 202 -20.81 -12.59 3.84
C ALA A 202 -19.38 -12.97 4.29
N THR A 203 -18.34 -12.39 3.70
CA THR A 203 -16.94 -12.70 4.01
C THR A 203 -16.47 -11.85 5.21
N PRO A 204 -15.97 -12.47 6.30
CA PRO A 204 -15.31 -11.73 7.36
C PRO A 204 -14.18 -10.86 6.79
N THR A 205 -14.21 -9.58 7.15
CA THR A 205 -13.30 -8.59 6.56
C THR A 205 -12.51 -7.89 7.65
N VAL A 206 -11.19 -7.74 7.43
CA VAL A 206 -10.29 -6.98 8.29
C VAL A 206 -9.76 -5.78 7.52
N LEU A 207 -9.88 -4.58 8.12
CA LEU A 207 -9.31 -3.35 7.58
C LEU A 207 -8.00 -3.03 8.30
N ALA A 208 -6.90 -3.06 7.56
CA ALA A 208 -5.54 -2.77 8.01
C ALA A 208 -5.24 -1.26 8.00
N ALA A 209 -6.04 -0.48 8.71
CA ALA A 209 -5.85 0.97 8.81
C ALA A 209 -6.19 1.45 10.22
N SER A 210 -5.35 2.37 10.74
CA SER A 210 -5.55 2.96 12.06
C SER A 210 -6.86 3.73 12.16
N PRO A 211 -7.71 3.51 13.19
CA PRO A 211 -8.90 4.31 13.42
C PRO A 211 -8.59 5.78 13.74
N LEU A 212 -7.36 6.08 14.14
CA LEU A 212 -6.88 7.45 14.36
C LEU A 212 -6.69 8.20 13.04
N VAL A 213 -6.43 7.47 11.94
CA VAL A 213 -6.22 8.04 10.60
C VAL A 213 -7.47 7.90 9.75
N VAL A 214 -8.11 6.73 9.79
CA VAL A 214 -9.34 6.41 9.07
C VAL A 214 -10.46 6.23 10.10
N PRO A 215 -11.33 7.22 10.30
CA PRO A 215 -12.44 7.07 11.25
C PRO A 215 -13.34 5.90 10.84
N ARG A 216 -13.71 5.05 11.82
CA ARG A 216 -14.66 3.99 11.58
C ARG A 216 -16.03 4.57 11.26
N ALA A 217 -16.58 4.24 10.10
CA ALA A 217 -17.90 4.67 9.72
C ALA A 217 -19.00 3.87 10.50
N PRO A 218 -20.03 4.54 11.05
CA PRO A 218 -21.08 3.87 11.81
C PRO A 218 -21.93 2.88 11.01
N ASP A 219 -22.01 3.06 9.69
CA ASP A 219 -22.75 2.19 8.76
C ASP A 219 -21.93 1.03 8.18
N TRP A 220 -20.67 0.88 8.61
CA TRP A 220 -19.91 -0.32 8.27
C TRP A 220 -20.44 -1.55 9.02
N PRO A 221 -20.47 -2.73 8.35
CA PRO A 221 -21.00 -3.94 8.99
C PRO A 221 -20.16 -4.38 10.19
N VAL A 222 -20.79 -5.08 11.13
CA VAL A 222 -20.12 -5.65 12.31
C VAL A 222 -19.04 -6.68 11.90
N SER A 223 -19.22 -7.35 10.77
CA SER A 223 -18.24 -8.30 10.21
C SER A 223 -16.95 -7.64 9.70
N LEU A 224 -16.94 -6.33 9.49
CA LEU A 224 -15.72 -5.57 9.19
C LEU A 224 -15.04 -5.16 10.49
N ARG A 225 -13.83 -5.70 10.73
CA ARG A 225 -12.98 -5.38 11.88
C ARG A 225 -11.85 -4.48 11.44
N GLN A 226 -11.70 -3.33 12.08
CA GLN A 226 -10.60 -2.41 11.87
C GLN A 226 -9.57 -2.58 12.98
N THR A 227 -8.30 -2.85 12.63
CA THR A 227 -7.29 -3.32 13.58
C THR A 227 -6.04 -2.43 13.68
N GLY A 228 -6.00 -1.30 12.99
CA GLY A 228 -4.78 -0.48 12.92
C GLY A 228 -3.93 -0.81 11.70
N PHE A 229 -2.84 -0.07 11.52
CA PHE A 229 -1.87 -0.38 10.47
C PHE A 229 -1.02 -1.60 10.84
N TRP A 230 -0.60 -2.36 9.83
CA TRP A 230 0.22 -3.56 10.02
C TRP A 230 1.67 -3.28 9.68
N PHE A 231 2.53 -3.38 10.68
CA PHE A 231 3.96 -3.21 10.54
C PHE A 231 4.67 -4.54 10.82
N ARG A 232 5.73 -4.81 10.08
CA ARG A 232 6.59 -5.96 10.28
C ARG A 232 7.37 -5.82 11.57
N ASP A 233 7.66 -6.94 12.21
CA ASP A 233 8.70 -6.96 13.22
C ASP A 233 10.05 -6.88 12.49
N THR A 234 10.78 -5.82 12.77
CA THR A 234 12.09 -5.52 12.15
C THR A 234 13.25 -5.79 13.12
N GLU A 235 12.98 -6.44 14.23
CA GLU A 235 14.04 -6.82 15.17
C GLU A 235 15.06 -7.72 14.47
N GLY A 236 16.32 -7.25 14.39
CA GLY A 236 17.44 -7.96 13.77
C GLY A 236 17.68 -7.70 12.27
N ALA A 237 16.83 -6.93 11.59
CA ALA A 237 17.15 -6.45 10.24
C ALA A 237 18.06 -5.21 10.36
N ASP A 238 19.31 -5.33 9.99
CA ASP A 238 20.21 -4.18 9.87
C ASP A 238 19.89 -3.44 8.57
N PRO A 239 19.32 -2.23 8.64
CA PRO A 239 18.99 -1.47 7.45
C PRO A 239 20.24 -0.94 6.73
N THR A 240 21.40 -1.00 7.39
CA THR A 240 22.68 -0.53 6.84
C THR A 240 23.33 -1.54 5.91
N GLU A 241 22.87 -2.80 5.86
CA GLU A 241 23.39 -3.80 4.91
C GLU A 241 23.24 -3.38 3.45
N THR A 242 22.30 -2.44 3.15
CA THR A 242 22.06 -1.97 1.77
C THR A 242 22.72 -0.64 1.44
N ASP A 243 23.05 0.20 2.43
CA ASP A 243 23.70 1.50 2.22
C ASP A 243 24.41 2.01 3.48
N ALA A 244 25.67 1.61 3.67
CA ALA A 244 26.50 2.05 4.80
C ALA A 244 26.73 3.58 4.81
N GLY A 245 26.68 4.24 3.67
CA GLY A 245 26.82 5.69 3.53
C GLY A 245 25.61 6.45 4.10
N LEU A 246 24.42 5.87 4.03
CA LEU A 246 23.20 6.49 4.54
C LEU A 246 23.24 6.68 6.06
N ALA A 247 23.68 5.67 6.80
CA ALA A 247 23.78 5.77 8.27
C ALA A 247 24.76 6.89 8.67
N THR A 248 25.96 6.91 8.09
CA THR A 248 26.95 7.96 8.30
C THR A 248 26.36 9.34 7.95
N PHE A 249 25.70 9.45 6.80
CA PHE A 249 25.05 10.69 6.40
C PHE A 249 24.00 11.18 7.42
N LEU A 250 23.19 10.29 7.96
CA LEU A 250 22.15 10.66 8.94
C LEU A 250 22.73 11.15 10.26
N ASP A 251 23.82 10.52 10.72
CA ASP A 251 24.47 10.86 11.99
C ASP A 251 25.32 12.16 11.90
N ASP A 252 25.72 12.55 10.71
CA ASP A 252 26.65 13.66 10.46
C ASP A 252 25.95 15.03 10.29
N GLY A 253 24.76 15.23 10.89
CA GLY A 253 24.10 16.52 10.88
C GLY A 253 22.60 16.49 11.16
N PRO A 254 21.90 17.64 10.96
CA PRO A 254 20.49 17.74 11.28
C PRO A 254 19.61 16.80 10.43
N PRO A 255 18.45 16.37 10.94
CA PRO A 255 17.54 15.49 10.24
C PRO A 255 17.23 15.97 8.81
N PRO A 256 17.42 15.11 7.77
CA PRO A 256 17.17 15.47 6.38
C PRO A 256 15.67 15.44 6.04
N VAL A 257 15.32 16.03 4.90
CA VAL A 257 14.04 15.77 4.22
C VAL A 257 14.21 14.55 3.33
N TYR A 258 13.31 13.57 3.43
CA TYR A 258 13.31 12.38 2.57
C TYR A 258 12.42 12.59 1.35
N LEU A 259 12.89 12.20 0.17
CA LEU A 259 12.09 12.09 -1.06
C LEU A 259 12.02 10.62 -1.51
N GLY A 260 10.81 10.06 -1.53
CA GLY A 260 10.57 8.70 -2.02
C GLY A 260 9.25 8.61 -2.79
N LEU A 261 9.32 8.61 -4.11
CA LEU A 261 8.13 8.50 -4.96
C LEU A 261 7.75 7.04 -5.29
N GLY A 262 8.44 6.07 -4.69
CA GLY A 262 8.16 4.64 -4.84
C GLY A 262 8.44 4.13 -6.26
N SER A 263 7.65 3.15 -6.70
CA SER A 263 7.77 2.55 -8.05
C SER A 263 7.14 3.42 -9.15
N MET A 264 6.77 4.66 -8.86
CA MET A 264 6.03 5.50 -9.80
C MET A 264 6.97 6.16 -10.81
N PRO A 265 6.82 5.90 -12.12
CA PRO A 265 7.56 6.64 -13.12
C PRO A 265 7.11 8.10 -13.11
N THR A 266 8.01 8.97 -12.75
CA THR A 266 7.90 10.40 -13.08
C THR A 266 8.35 10.53 -14.54
N GLY A 267 7.60 11.22 -15.38
CA GLY A 267 7.91 11.30 -16.82
C GLY A 267 9.35 11.76 -17.12
N ARG A 268 9.99 12.45 -16.17
CA ARG A 268 11.43 12.79 -16.11
C ARG A 268 11.84 12.76 -14.63
N PRO A 269 12.34 11.64 -14.11
CA PRO A 269 12.79 11.53 -12.72
C PRO A 269 13.82 12.60 -12.34
N ASP A 270 14.70 12.94 -13.27
CA ASP A 270 15.76 13.92 -13.08
C ASP A 270 15.18 15.31 -12.75
N ASP A 271 14.09 15.73 -13.43
CA ASP A 271 13.43 17.02 -13.14
C ASP A 271 12.90 17.09 -11.69
N VAL A 272 12.43 15.95 -11.14
CA VAL A 272 11.89 15.89 -9.77
C VAL A 272 13.00 15.98 -8.74
N VAL A 273 14.09 15.27 -8.96
CA VAL A 273 15.27 15.28 -8.08
C VAL A 273 15.92 16.67 -8.11
N ASP A 274 16.08 17.26 -9.29
CA ASP A 274 16.63 18.61 -9.46
C ASP A 274 15.78 19.68 -8.76
N VAL A 275 14.44 19.59 -8.89
CA VAL A 275 13.53 20.48 -8.15
C VAL A 275 13.73 20.33 -6.66
N PHE A 276 13.81 19.08 -6.18
CA PHE A 276 13.99 18.79 -4.76
C PHE A 276 15.31 19.34 -4.23
N ILE A 277 16.44 19.11 -4.91
CA ILE A 277 17.77 19.61 -4.52
C ILE A 277 17.77 21.14 -4.45
N ARG A 278 17.23 21.82 -5.48
CA ARG A 278 17.15 23.28 -5.52
C ARG A 278 16.34 23.86 -4.36
N VAL A 279 15.21 23.22 -4.02
CA VAL A 279 14.36 23.67 -2.90
C VAL A 279 15.07 23.45 -1.57
N LEU A 280 15.73 22.31 -1.37
CA LEU A 280 16.51 22.08 -0.16
C LEU A 280 17.64 23.07 0.02
N ALA A 281 18.33 23.44 -1.06
CA ALA A 281 19.38 24.48 -1.01
C ALA A 281 18.81 25.83 -0.56
N ARG A 282 17.63 26.26 -1.05
CA ARG A 282 16.96 27.49 -0.63
C ARG A 282 16.55 27.46 0.85
N LEU A 283 16.05 26.29 1.30
CA LEU A 283 15.61 26.11 2.69
C LEU A 283 16.77 25.82 3.67
N GLY A 284 18.02 25.70 3.19
CA GLY A 284 19.17 25.32 4.00
C GLY A 284 19.05 23.94 4.64
N ARG A 285 18.39 22.98 3.96
CA ARG A 285 18.11 21.64 4.48
C ARG A 285 18.94 20.57 3.78
N ARG A 286 19.17 19.46 4.51
CA ARG A 286 19.74 18.23 3.96
C ARG A 286 18.64 17.35 3.37
N GLY A 287 19.01 16.46 2.45
CA GLY A 287 18.07 15.56 1.80
C GLY A 287 18.54 14.12 1.68
N VAL A 288 17.59 13.18 1.66
CA VAL A 288 17.80 11.80 1.23
C VAL A 288 16.83 11.52 0.09
N VAL A 289 17.33 10.99 -1.01
CA VAL A 289 16.53 10.61 -2.18
C VAL A 289 16.59 9.09 -2.35
N SER A 290 15.43 8.44 -2.36
CA SER A 290 15.34 7.04 -2.80
C SER A 290 14.87 7.01 -4.25
N ALA A 291 15.74 6.53 -5.12
CA ALA A 291 15.48 6.44 -6.55
C ALA A 291 14.33 5.48 -6.91
N GLY A 292 14.04 4.49 -6.05
CA GLY A 292 12.98 3.49 -6.27
C GLY A 292 13.20 2.65 -7.53
N VAL A 293 12.22 1.79 -7.86
CA VAL A 293 12.27 0.95 -9.08
C VAL A 293 12.19 1.79 -10.36
N ALA A 294 11.63 3.00 -10.30
CA ALA A 294 11.50 3.89 -11.45
C ALA A 294 12.83 4.44 -11.97
N ALA A 295 13.87 4.45 -11.12
CA ALA A 295 15.21 4.89 -11.49
C ALA A 295 16.08 3.79 -12.13
N LEU A 296 15.62 2.53 -12.12
CA LEU A 296 16.29 1.41 -12.80
C LEU A 296 16.25 1.52 -14.34
N GLY A 297 16.43 2.68 -14.88
CA GLY A 297 16.45 2.93 -16.33
C GLY A 297 16.54 4.40 -16.71
N SER A 298 16.44 5.30 -15.76
CA SER A 298 16.73 6.72 -15.92
C SER A 298 18.12 6.96 -15.33
N GLY A 299 19.08 7.39 -16.13
CA GLY A 299 20.46 7.67 -15.73
C GLY A 299 20.63 8.71 -14.61
N VAL A 300 20.02 8.48 -13.43
CA VAL A 300 20.50 9.07 -12.18
C VAL A 300 21.92 8.51 -11.99
N THR A 301 22.85 9.14 -12.63
CA THR A 301 24.25 8.78 -12.69
C THR A 301 25.01 9.46 -11.54
N ASP A 302 26.24 9.03 -11.30
CA ASP A 302 27.21 9.74 -10.45
C ASP A 302 27.30 11.26 -10.75
N ARG A 303 26.80 11.71 -11.89
CA ARG A 303 26.72 13.11 -12.29
C ARG A 303 25.66 13.89 -11.51
N ASP A 304 24.53 13.24 -11.14
CA ASP A 304 23.48 13.86 -10.33
C ASP A 304 23.88 13.88 -8.86
N LEU A 305 24.71 12.92 -8.44
CA LEU A 305 25.42 12.93 -7.16
C LEU A 305 26.41 14.11 -7.08
N ALA A 306 26.99 14.53 -8.21
CA ALA A 306 27.91 15.67 -8.27
C ALA A 306 27.20 17.04 -8.21
N HIS A 307 25.91 17.15 -8.52
CA HIS A 307 25.14 18.40 -8.38
C HIS A 307 24.68 18.65 -6.94
N GLY A 308 24.66 17.63 -6.07
CA GLY A 308 24.62 17.78 -4.62
C GLY A 308 26.02 18.06 -4.02
N GLY A 309 26.94 18.60 -4.83
CA GLY A 309 28.40 18.71 -4.60
C GLY A 309 28.87 19.44 -3.32
N ASP A 310 27.96 19.79 -2.42
CA ASP A 310 28.25 20.25 -1.06
C ASP A 310 27.98 19.19 0.02
N GLY A 311 27.73 17.94 -0.36
CA GLY A 311 27.45 16.82 0.57
C GLY A 311 26.09 16.88 1.27
N ARG A 312 25.16 17.76 0.84
CA ARG A 312 23.87 17.95 1.52
C ARG A 312 22.81 16.93 1.14
N VAL A 313 22.96 16.20 0.04
CA VAL A 313 21.97 15.23 -0.43
C VAL A 313 22.63 13.86 -0.60
N HIS A 314 22.01 12.83 0.00
CA HIS A 314 22.40 11.44 -0.13
C HIS A 314 21.38 10.70 -1.01
N VAL A 315 21.86 9.96 -2.02
CA VAL A 315 21.00 9.18 -2.92
C VAL A 315 21.15 7.71 -2.62
N VAL A 316 20.03 7.05 -2.31
CA VAL A 316 19.97 5.61 -2.04
C VAL A 316 19.53 4.88 -3.31
N ALA A 317 20.35 4.00 -3.82
CA ALA A 317 20.06 3.24 -5.03
C ALA A 317 19.07 2.08 -4.83
N GLY A 318 18.95 1.58 -3.60
CA GLY A 318 18.14 0.42 -3.23
C GLY A 318 16.84 0.73 -2.50
N PRO A 319 16.07 -0.30 -2.14
CA PRO A 319 14.91 -0.15 -1.29
C PRO A 319 15.34 0.25 0.13
N VAL A 320 14.60 1.20 0.73
CA VAL A 320 14.87 1.70 2.08
C VAL A 320 13.83 1.17 3.06
N ALA A 321 14.26 0.80 4.26
CA ALA A 321 13.38 0.48 5.37
C ALA A 321 12.77 1.78 5.94
N HIS A 322 11.54 2.09 5.57
CA HIS A 322 10.85 3.32 6.00
C HIS A 322 10.73 3.40 7.52
N GLU A 323 10.54 2.27 8.20
CA GLU A 323 10.41 2.17 9.64
C GLU A 323 11.69 2.61 10.38
N TRP A 324 12.85 2.45 9.73
CA TRP A 324 14.14 2.89 10.24
C TRP A 324 14.47 4.33 9.83
N LEU A 325 14.21 4.69 8.56
CA LEU A 325 14.62 5.99 8.01
C LEU A 325 13.70 7.13 8.46
N HIS A 326 12.37 6.95 8.39
CA HIS A 326 11.43 8.07 8.62
C HIS A 326 11.60 8.71 9.99
N PRO A 327 11.81 7.97 11.13
CA PRO A 327 12.03 8.59 12.44
C PRO A 327 13.27 9.50 12.52
N ARG A 328 14.18 9.39 11.53
CA ARG A 328 15.42 10.19 11.44
C ARG A 328 15.29 11.38 10.48
N CYS A 329 14.11 11.57 9.88
CA CYS A 329 13.85 12.64 8.93
C CYS A 329 13.11 13.83 9.56
N ALA A 330 13.34 15.03 9.02
CA ALA A 330 12.59 16.25 9.39
C ALA A 330 11.20 16.28 8.73
N ALA A 331 11.10 15.78 7.52
CA ALA A 331 9.85 15.62 6.76
C ALA A 331 10.01 14.51 5.70
N VAL A 332 8.88 13.98 5.23
CA VAL A 332 8.82 12.96 4.18
C VAL A 332 8.01 13.46 2.99
N VAL A 333 8.63 13.53 1.82
CA VAL A 333 7.97 13.82 0.54
C VAL A 333 7.73 12.49 -0.18
N HIS A 334 6.48 12.16 -0.45
CA HIS A 334 6.14 10.86 -1.03
C HIS A 334 4.86 10.89 -1.88
N HIS A 335 4.63 9.81 -2.64
CA HIS A 335 3.47 9.71 -3.54
C HIS A 335 2.11 9.54 -2.83
N GLY A 336 2.06 9.31 -1.52
CA GLY A 336 0.81 9.12 -0.79
C GLY A 336 0.27 7.69 -0.77
N GLY A 337 1.10 6.67 -1.05
CA GLY A 337 0.68 5.27 -0.89
C GLY A 337 0.40 4.92 0.57
N ALA A 338 -0.54 4.00 0.81
CA ALA A 338 -1.00 3.59 2.15
C ALA A 338 0.16 3.21 3.09
N GLY A 339 1.10 2.36 2.63
CA GLY A 339 2.22 1.89 3.44
C GLY A 339 3.19 3.01 3.84
N THR A 340 3.57 3.88 2.87
CA THR A 340 4.46 5.02 3.15
C THR A 340 3.80 6.04 4.07
N THR A 341 2.51 6.31 3.85
CA THR A 341 1.72 7.18 4.75
C THR A 341 1.68 6.62 6.17
N ALA A 342 1.37 5.33 6.31
CA ALA A 342 1.34 4.66 7.61
C ALA A 342 2.70 4.70 8.33
N ALA A 343 3.79 4.42 7.62
CA ALA A 343 5.15 4.47 8.17
C ALA A 343 5.52 5.88 8.65
N SER A 344 5.20 6.92 7.86
CA SER A 344 5.44 8.32 8.22
C SER A 344 4.60 8.76 9.42
N VAL A 345 3.31 8.36 9.47
CA VAL A 345 2.44 8.61 10.63
C VAL A 345 2.99 7.94 11.89
N ARG A 346 3.36 6.65 11.81
CA ARG A 346 3.96 5.92 12.94
C ARG A 346 5.26 6.54 13.42
N ALA A 347 6.09 6.99 12.49
CA ALA A 347 7.32 7.72 12.79
C ALA A 347 7.06 9.05 13.51
N GLY A 348 5.87 9.63 13.33
CA GLY A 348 5.52 10.95 13.86
C GLY A 348 6.17 12.09 13.08
N VAL A 349 6.39 11.90 11.78
CA VAL A 349 7.11 12.83 10.91
C VAL A 349 6.13 13.53 9.97
N PRO A 350 6.26 14.87 9.78
CA PRO A 350 5.47 15.63 8.83
C PRO A 350 5.58 15.13 7.39
N GLN A 351 4.50 15.28 6.61
CA GLN A 351 4.42 14.72 5.27
C GLN A 351 4.07 15.77 4.22
N VAL A 352 4.69 15.66 3.05
CA VAL A 352 4.26 16.29 1.80
C VAL A 352 3.90 15.20 0.83
N THR A 353 2.64 15.16 0.40
CA THR A 353 2.17 14.11 -0.52
C THR A 353 2.05 14.64 -1.94
N VAL A 354 2.55 13.86 -2.89
CA VAL A 354 2.47 14.13 -4.35
C VAL A 354 1.69 12.99 -5.02
N PRO A 355 0.35 12.99 -4.93
CA PRO A 355 -0.46 11.88 -5.40
C PRO A 355 -0.40 11.71 -6.93
N HIS A 356 -0.33 10.44 -7.38
CA HIS A 356 -0.29 10.07 -8.79
C HIS A 356 -1.55 9.30 -9.20
N ILE A 357 -1.88 8.19 -8.54
CA ILE A 357 -2.94 7.24 -8.93
C ILE A 357 -3.66 6.64 -7.70
N ALA A 358 -4.71 5.90 -7.97
CA ALA A 358 -5.43 5.01 -7.05
C ALA A 358 -5.90 5.73 -5.75
N ASP A 359 -5.51 5.22 -4.59
CA ASP A 359 -5.86 5.71 -3.26
C ASP A 359 -4.98 6.86 -2.76
N GLN A 360 -3.92 7.19 -3.48
CA GLN A 360 -2.95 8.21 -3.05
C GLN A 360 -3.58 9.60 -2.78
N PRO A 361 -4.56 10.08 -3.58
CA PRO A 361 -5.27 11.32 -3.25
C PRO A 361 -6.06 11.25 -1.94
N TYR A 362 -6.56 10.08 -1.57
CA TYR A 362 -7.23 9.87 -0.28
C TYR A 362 -6.26 10.06 0.87
N TRP A 363 -5.13 9.36 0.86
CA TRP A 363 -4.14 9.42 1.92
C TRP A 363 -3.53 10.81 2.06
N GLY A 364 -3.21 11.46 0.93
CA GLY A 364 -2.70 12.83 0.94
C GLY A 364 -3.67 13.81 1.59
N ARG A 365 -4.96 13.68 1.31
CA ARG A 365 -5.99 14.49 1.95
C ARG A 365 -6.10 14.18 3.44
N ARG A 366 -6.06 12.91 3.85
CA ARG A 366 -6.10 12.54 5.27
C ARG A 366 -4.92 13.11 6.05
N VAL A 367 -3.72 13.09 5.47
CA VAL A 367 -2.52 13.71 6.05
C VAL A 367 -2.77 15.21 6.34
N HIS A 368 -3.33 15.93 5.37
CA HIS A 368 -3.66 17.34 5.52
C HIS A 368 -4.76 17.60 6.54
N GLU A 369 -5.87 16.86 6.46
CA GLU A 369 -7.02 17.01 7.38
C GLU A 369 -6.66 16.71 8.84
N LEU A 370 -5.69 15.84 9.07
CA LEU A 370 -5.15 15.53 10.41
C LEU A 370 -4.14 16.56 10.90
N GLY A 371 -3.76 17.55 10.07
CA GLY A 371 -2.76 18.54 10.40
C GLY A 371 -1.34 17.99 10.54
N VAL A 372 -1.05 16.81 9.95
CA VAL A 372 0.26 16.16 10.04
C VAL A 372 1.09 16.28 8.75
N GLY A 373 0.67 17.16 7.87
CA GLY A 373 1.38 17.48 6.63
C GLY A 373 0.71 18.57 5.82
N ALA A 374 1.36 18.97 4.74
CA ALA A 374 0.85 19.97 3.80
C ALA A 374 -0.37 19.44 3.01
N ALA A 375 -1.12 20.37 2.38
CA ALA A 375 -2.12 20.01 1.41
C ALA A 375 -1.49 19.19 0.27
N PRO A 376 -2.19 18.17 -0.28
CA PRO A 376 -1.65 17.35 -1.36
C PRO A 376 -1.19 18.23 -2.54
N LEU A 377 0.04 18.01 -2.99
CA LEU A 377 0.63 18.71 -4.14
C LEU A 377 0.35 17.92 -5.42
N PRO A 378 -0.59 18.36 -6.27
CA PRO A 378 -0.87 17.65 -7.51
C PRO A 378 0.37 17.58 -8.41
N ARG A 379 0.66 16.41 -8.99
CA ARG A 379 1.82 16.18 -9.87
C ARG A 379 1.98 17.27 -10.95
N LYS A 380 0.87 17.72 -11.54
CA LYS A 380 0.89 18.79 -12.58
C LYS A 380 1.36 20.15 -12.06
N ARG A 381 1.32 20.36 -10.76
CA ARG A 381 1.79 21.58 -10.07
C ARG A 381 3.11 21.38 -9.37
N PHE A 382 3.73 20.20 -9.49
CA PHE A 382 5.01 19.94 -8.89
C PHE A 382 6.08 20.84 -9.53
N GLY A 383 6.70 21.68 -8.74
CA GLY A 383 7.71 22.63 -9.17
C GLY A 383 8.37 23.28 -7.94
N PRO A 384 9.45 24.07 -8.13
CA PRO A 384 10.21 24.62 -7.01
C PRO A 384 9.38 25.40 -6.01
N GLU A 385 8.57 26.35 -6.47
CA GLU A 385 7.78 27.23 -5.60
C GLU A 385 6.70 26.46 -4.84
N ALA A 386 6.04 25.50 -5.51
CA ALA A 386 4.98 24.72 -4.90
C ALA A 386 5.53 23.69 -3.88
N LEU A 387 6.69 23.08 -4.16
CA LEU A 387 7.35 22.18 -3.22
C LEU A 387 7.91 22.96 -2.02
N GLU A 388 8.51 24.13 -2.25
CA GLU A 388 9.04 25.00 -1.20
C GLU A 388 7.93 25.39 -0.21
N ALA A 389 6.81 25.91 -0.71
CA ALA A 389 5.65 26.27 0.11
C ALA A 389 5.07 25.07 0.89
N ALA A 390 5.01 23.87 0.26
CA ALA A 390 4.54 22.66 0.93
C ALA A 390 5.51 22.20 2.04
N LEU A 391 6.83 22.31 1.82
CA LEU A 391 7.83 21.99 2.83
C LEU A 391 7.86 23.00 3.98
N GLU A 392 7.67 24.30 3.71
CA GLU A 392 7.54 25.31 4.76
C GLU A 392 6.38 24.98 5.71
N VAL A 393 5.21 24.60 5.15
CA VAL A 393 4.07 24.14 5.96
C VAL A 393 4.43 22.89 6.74
N ALA A 394 4.98 21.86 6.09
CA ALA A 394 5.30 20.58 6.73
C ALA A 394 6.34 20.74 7.85
N LEU A 395 7.35 21.60 7.64
CA LEU A 395 8.43 21.86 8.60
C LEU A 395 8.04 22.86 9.72
N SER A 396 6.79 23.35 9.70
CA SER A 396 6.33 24.25 10.76
C SER A 396 6.25 23.52 12.12
N PRO A 397 6.52 24.24 13.23
CA PRO A 397 6.45 23.65 14.57
C PRO A 397 5.07 23.08 14.92
N GLU A 398 4.00 23.64 14.36
CA GLU A 398 2.63 23.19 14.58
C GLU A 398 2.41 21.79 13.97
N VAL A 399 2.73 21.63 12.70
CA VAL A 399 2.61 20.35 11.99
C VAL A 399 3.53 19.31 12.61
N GLY A 400 4.76 19.67 13.00
CA GLY A 400 5.68 18.78 13.69
C GLY A 400 5.13 18.26 15.03
N ARG A 401 4.50 19.13 15.84
CA ARG A 401 3.85 18.70 17.09
C ARG A 401 2.66 17.78 16.84
N ALA A 402 1.82 18.11 15.87
CA ALA A 402 0.66 17.28 15.51
C ALA A 402 1.09 15.89 15.01
N ALA A 403 2.07 15.82 14.10
CA ALA A 403 2.63 14.59 13.58
C ALA A 403 3.21 13.71 14.71
N SER A 404 4.03 14.32 15.58
CA SER A 404 4.61 13.62 16.73
C SER A 404 3.53 13.09 17.69
N ALA A 405 2.48 13.88 17.97
CA ALA A 405 1.38 13.48 18.86
C ALA A 405 0.58 12.30 18.26
N LEU A 406 0.24 12.35 16.97
CA LEU A 406 -0.44 11.27 16.27
C LEU A 406 0.45 10.01 16.23
N GLY A 407 1.73 10.16 15.92
CA GLY A 407 2.68 9.05 15.84
C GLY A 407 2.83 8.29 17.15
N ARG A 408 2.86 8.98 18.31
CA ARG A 408 2.86 8.33 19.63
C ARG A 408 1.63 7.43 19.83
N ARG A 409 0.45 7.89 19.42
CA ARG A 409 -0.80 7.14 19.55
C ARG A 409 -0.83 5.94 18.60
N VAL A 410 -0.38 6.10 17.35
CA VAL A 410 -0.33 4.99 16.37
C VAL A 410 0.70 3.93 16.77
N ARG A 411 1.81 4.31 17.42
CA ARG A 411 2.78 3.33 17.94
C ARG A 411 2.23 2.45 19.05
N SER A 412 1.19 2.85 19.76
CA SER A 412 0.54 2.01 20.77
C SER A 412 -0.45 0.99 20.19
N GLU A 413 -0.72 1.03 18.87
CA GLU A 413 -1.55 0.04 18.18
C GLU A 413 -0.70 -1.18 17.79
N ASP A 414 -1.23 -2.39 18.00
CA ASP A 414 -0.70 -3.64 17.42
C ASP A 414 -1.65 -4.18 16.35
N GLY A 415 -1.79 -3.44 15.25
CA GLY A 415 -2.77 -3.76 14.23
C GLY A 415 -2.61 -5.14 13.60
N ALA A 416 -1.39 -5.64 13.43
CA ALA A 416 -1.13 -6.99 12.93
C ALA A 416 -1.48 -8.07 13.96
N GLY A 417 -1.19 -7.83 15.25
CA GLY A 417 -1.56 -8.73 16.35
C GLY A 417 -3.08 -8.81 16.52
N ASP A 418 -3.77 -7.67 16.53
CA ASP A 418 -5.23 -7.62 16.59
C ASP A 418 -5.87 -8.34 15.40
N ALA A 419 -5.33 -8.17 14.19
CA ALA A 419 -5.79 -8.88 13.01
C ALA A 419 -5.58 -10.40 13.12
N ALA A 420 -4.43 -10.83 13.61
CA ALA A 420 -4.13 -12.25 13.85
C ALA A 420 -5.09 -12.84 14.89
N ALA A 421 -5.42 -12.12 15.97
CA ALA A 421 -6.40 -12.56 16.96
C ALA A 421 -7.82 -12.71 16.37
N VAL A 422 -8.25 -11.76 15.53
CA VAL A 422 -9.54 -11.84 14.83
C VAL A 422 -9.60 -13.06 13.91
N LEU A 423 -8.53 -13.32 13.16
CA LEU A 423 -8.45 -14.45 12.25
C LEU A 423 -8.32 -15.80 12.99
N ASP A 424 -7.56 -15.85 14.09
CA ASP A 424 -7.47 -17.05 14.96
C ASP A 424 -8.84 -17.45 15.49
N ALA A 425 -9.61 -16.48 15.99
CA ALA A 425 -10.98 -16.74 16.45
C ALA A 425 -11.88 -17.29 15.32
N LEU A 426 -11.75 -16.77 14.10
CA LEU A 426 -12.47 -17.25 12.92
C LEU A 426 -12.07 -18.68 12.56
N PHE A 427 -10.77 -18.98 12.54
CA PHE A 427 -10.23 -20.29 12.16
C PHE A 427 -10.60 -21.37 13.16
N ARG A 428 -10.54 -21.09 14.47
CA ARG A 428 -10.94 -22.02 15.53
C ARG A 428 -12.46 -22.21 15.62
N GLY A 429 -13.24 -21.17 15.32
CA GLY A 429 -14.72 -21.22 15.40
C GLY A 429 -15.34 -22.22 14.43
N ARG A 430 -14.76 -22.43 13.25
CA ARG A 430 -15.21 -23.45 12.30
C ARG A 430 -14.75 -24.89 12.62
N GLY A 431 -13.66 -25.06 13.35
CA GLY A 431 -13.21 -26.39 13.79
C GLY A 431 -14.10 -27.05 14.86
N ARG A 432 -15.09 -26.32 15.42
CA ARG A 432 -16.02 -26.84 16.46
C ARG A 432 -17.42 -27.22 15.89
N THR A 433 -17.65 -27.04 14.60
CA THR A 433 -18.94 -27.31 13.93
C THR A 433 -18.83 -28.36 12.80
N ALA A 434 -17.69 -29.07 12.72
CA ALA A 434 -17.47 -30.18 11.78
C ALA A 434 -17.54 -31.55 12.48
#